data_d522ae56532e61604275a09071b188bd
#
_entry.id   d522ae56532e61604275a09071b188bd
#
_cell.length_a   1.000
_cell.length_b   1.000
_cell.length_c   1.000
_cell.angle_alpha   90.00
_cell.angle_beta   90.00
_cell.angle_gamma   90.00
#
_symmetry.space_group_name_H-M   'P 1'
#
loop_
_entity.id
_entity.type
_entity.pdbx_description
1 polymer ?
#
loop_
_entity_poly.entity_id
_entity_poly.type
_entity_poly.pdbx_seq_one_letter_code
_entity_poly.pdbx_strand_id
1 'polypeptide(L)'
;MLNSSNILLTQKTQYFTIFLIKIVKKFIYGLKINQNQINIYINTTKMLYLLTFLKNNSISNFDKLVDIVVVDNISNINRFEITYFFWNMIYEYRFGVKLFTNGFNIVYSVSNLYKSALWLEREIWDMYGIKFLFHLGLRRILTDYGFKGHPLRKDFPLLGYVDIYYDDSIQSIKVAPVELTQSLRFFKFENPWNKWYL
;
A
#
# COMPACT_ATOMS: atom_id res chain seq x y z
N MET A 1 -26.20 -6.83 1.75
CA MET A 1 -26.37 -7.76 2.89
C MET A 1 -25.20 -7.54 3.82
N LEU A 2 -25.42 -6.90 4.97
CA LEU A 2 -24.41 -6.71 6.02
C LEU A 2 -24.42 -7.99 6.87
N ASN A 3 -23.46 -8.86 6.65
CA ASN A 3 -23.28 -10.02 7.51
C ASN A 3 -22.90 -9.55 8.91
N SER A 4 -23.77 -9.87 9.84
CA SER A 4 -23.68 -9.60 11.28
C SER A 4 -22.57 -10.44 11.93
N SER A 5 -21.31 -10.10 11.73
CA SER A 5 -20.28 -10.45 12.68
C SER A 5 -20.33 -9.40 13.78
N ASN A 6 -20.83 -9.78 14.96
CA ASN A 6 -20.91 -8.97 16.17
C ASN A 6 -19.50 -8.53 16.61
N ILE A 7 -19.01 -7.46 16.04
CA ILE A 7 -17.81 -6.80 16.50
C ILE A 7 -18.31 -5.63 17.35
N LEU A 8 -18.11 -5.76 18.65
CA LEU A 8 -18.32 -4.69 19.61
C LEU A 8 -17.37 -3.54 19.26
N LEU A 9 -17.81 -2.68 18.33
CA LEU A 9 -17.16 -1.40 18.10
C LEU A 9 -17.24 -0.61 19.41
N THR A 10 -16.13 -0.04 19.83
CA THR A 10 -16.17 0.89 20.96
C THR A 10 -17.13 2.02 20.63
N GLN A 11 -17.83 2.58 21.60
CA GLN A 11 -18.77 3.68 21.37
C GLN A 11 -18.15 4.82 20.54
N LYS A 12 -16.90 5.12 20.80
CA LYS A 12 -16.12 6.15 20.07
C LYS A 12 -16.01 5.85 18.55
N THR A 13 -15.71 4.60 18.19
CA THR A 13 -15.61 4.20 16.76
C THR A 13 -16.96 4.21 16.08
N GLN A 14 -18.06 3.94 16.79
CA GLN A 14 -19.42 4.06 16.25
C GLN A 14 -19.77 5.52 15.90
N TYR A 15 -19.51 6.47 16.80
CA TYR A 15 -19.71 7.89 16.53
C TYR A 15 -18.91 8.36 15.31
N PHE A 16 -17.66 7.94 15.22
CA PHE A 16 -16.82 8.31 14.08
C PHE A 16 -17.31 7.69 12.76
N THR A 17 -17.79 6.44 12.76
CA THR A 17 -18.37 5.84 11.55
C THR A 17 -19.63 6.56 11.08
N ILE A 18 -20.51 6.96 12.00
CA ILE A 18 -21.72 7.74 11.69
C ILE A 18 -21.34 9.11 11.10
N PHE A 19 -20.33 9.77 11.68
CA PHE A 19 -19.79 11.02 11.17
C PHE A 19 -19.27 10.87 9.73
N LEU A 20 -18.45 9.83 9.46
CA LEU A 20 -17.95 9.54 8.12
C LEU A 20 -19.07 9.32 7.11
N ILE A 21 -20.07 8.52 7.47
CA ILE A 21 -21.22 8.22 6.58
C ILE A 21 -22.01 9.49 6.28
N LYS A 22 -22.24 10.35 7.26
CA LYS A 22 -23.04 11.57 7.07
C LYS A 22 -22.34 12.63 6.24
N ILE A 23 -21.06 12.90 6.51
CA ILE A 23 -20.35 14.05 5.94
C ILE A 23 -19.53 13.65 4.71
N VAL A 24 -18.88 12.51 4.74
CA VAL A 24 -17.87 12.13 3.74
C VAL A 24 -18.45 11.20 2.65
N LYS A 25 -19.74 10.84 2.71
CA LYS A 25 -20.42 9.95 1.75
C LYS A 25 -20.16 10.30 0.28
N LYS A 26 -20.08 11.59 -0.08
CA LYS A 26 -19.83 12.06 -1.46
C LYS A 26 -18.44 11.67 -2.01
N PHE A 27 -17.50 11.39 -1.13
CA PHE A 27 -16.12 11.05 -1.50
C PHE A 27 -15.85 9.56 -1.47
N ILE A 28 -16.65 8.78 -0.73
CA ILE A 28 -16.47 7.37 -0.45
C ILE A 28 -17.41 6.56 -1.34
N TYR A 29 -16.90 5.52 -1.99
CA TYR A 29 -17.73 4.54 -2.70
C TYR A 29 -17.91 3.21 -1.94
N GLY A 30 -17.13 2.97 -0.89
CA GLY A 30 -17.25 1.80 -0.04
C GLY A 30 -16.68 2.04 1.36
N LEU A 31 -17.23 1.32 2.33
CA LEU A 31 -16.77 1.35 3.72
C LEU A 31 -16.76 -0.09 4.25
N LYS A 32 -15.65 -0.49 4.86
CA LYS A 32 -15.49 -1.79 5.51
C LYS A 32 -14.97 -1.58 6.91
N ILE A 33 -15.64 -2.18 7.88
CA ILE A 33 -15.25 -2.13 9.28
C ILE A 33 -14.74 -3.50 9.66
N ASN A 34 -13.50 -3.59 10.12
CA ASN A 34 -12.88 -4.80 10.62
C ASN A 34 -12.42 -4.54 12.05
N GLN A 35 -13.02 -5.23 13.04
CA GLN A 35 -12.72 -5.01 14.45
C GLN A 35 -12.77 -3.51 14.81
N ASN A 36 -11.69 -2.91 15.26
CA ASN A 36 -11.60 -1.47 15.61
C ASN A 36 -11.02 -0.61 14.48
N GLN A 37 -10.87 -1.15 13.27
CA GLN A 37 -10.32 -0.44 12.13
C GLN A 37 -11.39 -0.14 11.09
N ILE A 38 -11.49 1.11 10.70
CA ILE A 38 -12.39 1.59 9.66
C ILE A 38 -11.60 1.77 8.37
N ASN A 39 -11.98 1.05 7.33
CA ASN A 39 -11.37 1.19 6.00
C ASN A 39 -12.37 1.79 5.03
N ILE A 40 -12.00 2.84 4.35
CA ILE A 40 -12.80 3.48 3.31
C ILE A 40 -12.16 3.30 1.93
N TYR A 41 -13.01 3.17 0.92
CA TYR A 41 -12.60 3.07 -0.47
C TYR A 41 -12.90 4.38 -1.19
N ILE A 42 -11.90 4.96 -1.86
CA ILE A 42 -12.00 6.26 -2.51
C ILE A 42 -11.35 6.25 -3.90
N ASN A 43 -11.76 7.19 -4.75
CA ASN A 43 -11.08 7.46 -6.00
C ASN A 43 -9.80 8.28 -5.78
N THR A 44 -8.78 8.02 -6.58
CA THR A 44 -7.48 8.71 -6.53
C THR A 44 -7.60 10.23 -6.58
N THR A 45 -8.51 10.75 -7.41
CA THR A 45 -8.72 12.20 -7.61
C THR A 45 -9.28 12.91 -6.37
N LYS A 46 -10.06 12.21 -5.55
CA LYS A 46 -10.72 12.79 -4.37
C LYS A 46 -9.93 12.62 -3.07
N MET A 47 -8.84 11.86 -3.11
CA MET A 47 -8.05 11.49 -1.92
C MET A 47 -7.51 12.70 -1.17
N LEU A 48 -6.85 13.62 -1.85
CA LEU A 48 -6.24 14.80 -1.20
C LEU A 48 -7.26 15.66 -0.47
N TYR A 49 -8.40 15.94 -1.11
CA TYR A 49 -9.48 16.72 -0.49
C TYR A 49 -9.99 16.07 0.79
N LEU A 50 -10.20 14.75 0.74
CA LEU A 50 -10.65 14.01 1.91
C LEU A 50 -9.60 14.04 3.02
N LEU A 51 -8.34 13.77 2.72
CA LEU A 51 -7.27 13.73 3.73
C LEU A 51 -7.04 15.11 4.35
N THR A 52 -7.09 16.17 3.56
CA THR A 52 -7.01 17.55 4.07
C THR A 52 -8.17 17.84 5.03
N PHE A 53 -9.38 17.43 4.66
CA PHE A 53 -10.54 17.58 5.52
C PHE A 53 -10.40 16.79 6.82
N LEU A 54 -10.02 15.50 6.75
CA LEU A 54 -9.89 14.62 7.91
C LEU A 54 -8.75 15.05 8.85
N LYS A 55 -7.69 15.65 8.33
CA LYS A 55 -6.59 16.18 9.13
C LYS A 55 -7.01 17.43 9.90
N ASN A 56 -7.70 18.35 9.24
CA ASN A 56 -8.04 19.66 9.83
C ASN A 56 -9.32 19.65 10.67
N ASN A 57 -10.11 18.59 10.61
CA ASN A 57 -11.36 18.48 11.34
C ASN A 57 -11.12 18.06 12.79
N SER A 58 -11.71 18.76 13.76
CA SER A 58 -11.54 18.49 15.19
C SER A 58 -12.04 17.11 15.65
N ILE A 59 -13.02 16.52 14.95
CA ILE A 59 -13.57 15.21 15.30
C ILE A 59 -12.68 14.09 14.78
N SER A 60 -12.11 14.24 13.60
CA SER A 60 -11.26 13.23 12.98
C SER A 60 -9.80 13.34 13.38
N ASN A 61 -9.23 14.53 13.31
CA ASN A 61 -7.86 14.88 13.70
C ASN A 61 -6.81 13.78 13.45
N PHE A 62 -6.68 13.31 12.20
CA PHE A 62 -5.68 12.32 11.82
C PHE A 62 -4.34 12.98 11.57
N ASP A 63 -3.58 13.18 12.63
CA ASP A 63 -2.28 13.86 12.56
C ASP A 63 -1.16 12.93 12.09
N LYS A 64 -1.31 11.61 12.31
CA LYS A 64 -0.24 10.65 12.04
C LYS A 64 -0.61 9.71 10.90
N LEU A 65 0.17 9.79 9.82
CA LEU A 65 0.26 8.73 8.82
C LEU A 65 1.26 7.69 9.34
N VAL A 66 0.78 6.48 9.59
CA VAL A 66 1.58 5.39 10.15
C VAL A 66 2.35 4.69 9.05
N ASP A 67 1.63 4.27 7.99
CA ASP A 67 2.21 3.48 6.92
C ASP A 67 1.42 3.62 5.62
N ILE A 68 2.06 3.25 4.49
CA ILE A 68 1.42 3.10 3.18
C ILE A 68 1.80 1.73 2.63
N VAL A 69 0.82 0.88 2.43
CA VAL A 69 1.02 -0.50 1.95
C VAL A 69 0.39 -0.69 0.59
N VAL A 70 1.07 -1.41 -0.29
CA VAL A 70 0.58 -1.76 -1.62
C VAL A 70 0.44 -3.27 -1.75
N VAL A 71 -0.68 -3.70 -2.31
CA VAL A 71 -0.93 -5.09 -2.69
C VAL A 71 -1.05 -5.18 -4.20
N ASP A 72 -0.30 -6.12 -4.81
CA ASP A 72 -0.34 -6.41 -6.23
C ASP A 72 -1.31 -7.56 -6.52
N ASN A 73 -2.40 -7.28 -7.24
CA ASN A 73 -3.41 -8.24 -7.66
C ASN A 73 -3.46 -8.31 -9.20
N ILE A 74 -2.68 -9.20 -9.79
CA ILE A 74 -2.56 -9.33 -11.26
C ILE A 74 -3.91 -9.63 -11.93
N SER A 75 -4.81 -10.36 -11.27
CA SER A 75 -6.11 -10.75 -11.82
C SER A 75 -7.10 -9.59 -11.97
N ASN A 76 -6.87 -8.47 -11.29
CA ASN A 76 -7.80 -7.34 -11.30
C ASN A 76 -7.41 -6.30 -12.35
N ILE A 77 -8.42 -5.64 -12.95
CA ILE A 77 -8.21 -4.52 -13.89
C ILE A 77 -7.41 -3.39 -13.22
N ASN A 78 -7.79 -3.05 -11.99
CA ASN A 78 -7.01 -2.17 -11.13
C ASN A 78 -6.04 -3.01 -10.31
N ARG A 79 -4.87 -3.26 -10.86
CA ARG A 79 -3.86 -4.17 -10.35
C ARG A 79 -3.42 -3.87 -8.92
N PHE A 80 -3.17 -2.60 -8.62
CA PHE A 80 -2.61 -2.21 -7.32
C PHE A 80 -3.67 -1.65 -6.38
N GLU A 81 -3.72 -2.20 -5.16
CA GLU A 81 -4.48 -1.67 -4.04
C GLU A 81 -3.51 -0.96 -3.10
N ILE A 82 -3.65 0.37 -2.97
CA ILE A 82 -2.84 1.18 -2.06
C ILE A 82 -3.67 1.47 -0.82
N THR A 83 -3.14 1.14 0.35
CA THR A 83 -3.79 1.39 1.63
C THR A 83 -2.93 2.33 2.47
N TYR A 84 -3.49 3.48 2.82
CA TYR A 84 -2.90 4.44 3.73
C TYR A 84 -3.44 4.21 5.13
N PHE A 85 -2.57 4.02 6.11
CA PHE A 85 -2.95 3.81 7.49
C PHE A 85 -2.71 5.07 8.31
N PHE A 86 -3.78 5.58 8.90
CA PHE A 86 -3.75 6.73 9.77
C PHE A 86 -4.09 6.35 11.21
N TRP A 87 -3.53 7.08 12.12
CA TRP A 87 -3.82 6.94 13.54
C TRP A 87 -4.20 8.29 14.14
N ASN A 88 -5.32 8.29 14.85
CA ASN A 88 -5.71 9.40 15.71
C ASN A 88 -5.19 9.11 17.12
N MET A 89 -4.30 9.95 17.62
CA MET A 89 -3.68 9.76 18.93
C MET A 89 -4.59 10.17 20.10
N ILE A 90 -5.57 11.06 19.86
CA ILE A 90 -6.46 11.56 20.90
C ILE A 90 -7.56 10.55 21.21
N TYR A 91 -8.16 10.00 20.17
CA TYR A 91 -9.29 9.08 20.29
C TYR A 91 -8.91 7.61 20.12
N GLU A 92 -7.65 7.32 19.80
CA GLU A 92 -7.06 5.98 19.68
C GLU A 92 -7.69 5.09 18.60
N TYR A 93 -8.27 5.67 17.52
CA TYR A 93 -8.72 4.85 16.42
C TYR A 93 -7.76 4.79 15.25
N ARG A 94 -7.81 3.66 14.58
CA ARG A 94 -7.10 3.39 13.34
C ARG A 94 -8.03 3.56 12.15
N PHE A 95 -7.52 4.20 11.13
CA PHE A 95 -8.28 4.51 9.94
C PHE A 95 -7.48 4.15 8.70
N GLY A 96 -8.10 3.43 7.79
CA GLY A 96 -7.49 3.04 6.52
C GLY A 96 -8.19 3.71 5.34
N VAL A 97 -7.40 4.23 4.41
CA VAL A 97 -7.88 4.76 3.13
C VAL A 97 -7.34 3.87 2.03
N LYS A 98 -8.23 3.25 1.27
CA LYS A 98 -7.91 2.33 0.19
C LYS A 98 -8.19 2.93 -1.18
N LEU A 99 -7.22 2.83 -2.06
CA LEU A 99 -7.28 3.27 -3.44
C LEU A 99 -6.96 2.10 -4.36
N PHE A 100 -7.60 2.07 -5.51
CA PHE A 100 -7.25 1.13 -6.58
C PHE A 100 -6.66 1.88 -7.76
N THR A 101 -5.54 1.38 -8.28
CA THR A 101 -4.86 1.93 -9.46
C THR A 101 -4.32 0.81 -10.34
N ASN A 102 -4.26 1.05 -11.64
CA ASN A 102 -3.61 0.15 -12.59
C ASN A 102 -2.09 0.42 -12.76
N GLY A 103 -1.52 1.33 -11.97
CA GLY A 103 -0.12 1.74 -12.07
C GLY A 103 0.15 2.86 -13.08
N PHE A 104 -0.73 3.07 -14.06
CA PHE A 104 -0.66 4.19 -15.00
C PHE A 104 -1.45 5.40 -14.53
N ASN A 105 -2.48 5.18 -13.70
CA ASN A 105 -3.27 6.26 -13.14
C ASN A 105 -2.43 7.11 -12.19
N ILE A 106 -2.64 8.40 -12.27
CA ILE A 106 -1.96 9.37 -11.41
C ILE A 106 -2.47 9.24 -9.98
N VAL A 107 -1.55 9.06 -9.04
CA VAL A 107 -1.80 9.13 -7.61
C VAL A 107 -1.16 10.41 -7.09
N TYR A 108 -1.91 11.21 -6.35
CA TYR A 108 -1.39 12.44 -5.78
C TYR A 108 -0.57 12.14 -4.52
N SER A 109 0.60 12.78 -4.40
CA SER A 109 1.42 12.69 -3.20
C SER A 109 0.73 13.34 -2.00
N VAL A 110 0.83 12.68 -0.85
CA VAL A 110 0.35 13.21 0.44
C VAL A 110 1.48 13.81 1.29
N SER A 111 2.68 13.92 0.72
CA SER A 111 3.89 14.42 1.40
C SER A 111 3.76 15.86 1.93
N ASN A 112 2.93 16.68 1.30
CA ASN A 112 2.63 18.03 1.78
C ASN A 112 1.77 18.03 3.05
N LEU A 113 0.93 17.01 3.22
CA LEU A 113 0.10 16.85 4.41
C LEU A 113 0.85 16.10 5.52
N TYR A 114 1.56 15.03 5.17
CA TYR A 114 2.25 14.15 6.10
C TYR A 114 3.71 13.97 5.70
N LYS A 115 4.63 14.44 6.53
CA LYS A 115 6.08 14.36 6.22
C LYS A 115 6.61 12.92 6.14
N SER A 116 6.02 11.99 6.89
CA SER A 116 6.35 10.55 6.81
C SER A 116 6.12 9.96 5.42
N ALA A 117 5.17 10.49 4.66
CA ALA A 117 4.87 10.04 3.31
C ALA A 117 6.04 10.21 2.33
N LEU A 118 6.96 11.16 2.57
CA LEU A 118 8.13 11.37 1.71
C LEU A 118 8.96 10.10 1.50
N TRP A 119 9.14 9.31 2.55
CA TRP A 119 9.90 8.07 2.49
C TRP A 119 9.06 6.89 2.00
N LEU A 120 7.84 6.76 2.51
CA LEU A 120 6.93 5.69 2.18
C LEU A 120 6.52 5.70 0.69
N GLU A 121 6.26 6.87 0.12
CA GLU A 121 5.94 7.01 -1.30
C GLU A 121 7.14 6.70 -2.21
N ARG A 122 8.36 7.03 -1.78
CA ARG A 122 9.59 6.63 -2.49
C ARG A 122 9.79 5.12 -2.46
N GLU A 123 9.52 4.47 -1.33
CA GLU A 123 9.55 3.02 -1.21
C GLU A 123 8.58 2.35 -2.18
N ILE A 124 7.34 2.83 -2.24
CA ILE A 124 6.33 2.32 -3.16
C ILE A 124 6.74 2.55 -4.63
N TRP A 125 7.29 3.70 -4.94
CA TRP A 125 7.84 3.96 -6.26
C TRP A 125 8.94 2.96 -6.61
N ASP A 126 9.87 2.72 -5.70
CA ASP A 126 11.01 1.82 -5.92
C ASP A 126 10.54 0.37 -6.08
N MET A 127 9.67 -0.13 -5.20
CA MET A 127 9.25 -1.52 -5.15
C MET A 127 8.16 -1.89 -6.16
N TYR A 128 7.20 -1.00 -6.42
CA TYR A 128 6.03 -1.27 -7.27
C TYR A 128 5.98 -0.42 -8.55
N GLY A 129 6.72 0.68 -8.62
CA GLY A 129 6.74 1.57 -9.77
C GLY A 129 5.50 2.45 -9.91
N ILE A 130 4.82 2.75 -8.81
CA ILE A 130 3.67 3.67 -8.79
C ILE A 130 4.18 5.10 -8.63
N LYS A 131 3.86 5.97 -9.60
CA LYS A 131 4.30 7.37 -9.59
C LYS A 131 3.35 8.24 -8.76
N PHE A 132 3.94 9.07 -7.91
CA PHE A 132 3.22 10.05 -7.11
C PHE A 132 3.42 11.46 -7.68
N LEU A 133 2.32 12.10 -8.11
CA LEU A 133 2.37 13.45 -8.63
C LEU A 133 2.58 14.47 -7.51
N PHE A 134 3.39 15.49 -7.77
CA PHE A 134 3.80 16.54 -6.80
C PHE A 134 4.63 16.03 -5.61
N HIS A 135 5.25 14.86 -5.73
CA HIS A 135 6.21 14.40 -4.74
C HIS A 135 7.55 15.13 -4.89
N LEU A 136 8.08 15.66 -3.80
CA LEU A 136 9.37 16.36 -3.77
C LEU A 136 10.54 15.36 -3.80
N GLY A 137 11.05 15.07 -4.99
CA GLY A 137 12.24 14.22 -5.14
C GLY A 137 11.93 12.72 -5.12
N LEU A 138 11.02 12.27 -5.98
CA LEU A 138 10.71 10.86 -6.18
C LEU A 138 11.92 10.14 -6.80
N ARG A 139 12.65 9.37 -6.00
CA ARG A 139 13.84 8.61 -6.40
C ARG A 139 13.89 7.29 -5.64
N ARG A 140 14.63 6.30 -6.17
CA ARG A 140 14.82 5.00 -5.53
C ARG A 140 15.57 5.15 -4.20
N ILE A 141 15.28 4.26 -3.24
CA ILE A 141 15.89 4.26 -1.90
C ILE A 141 16.38 2.89 -1.43
N LEU A 142 15.76 1.81 -1.88
CA LEU A 142 16.03 0.45 -1.39
C LEU A 142 16.80 -0.40 -2.39
N THR A 143 16.55 -0.22 -3.69
CA THR A 143 17.25 -0.96 -4.74
C THR A 143 18.61 -0.33 -5.03
N ASP A 144 19.53 -1.15 -5.57
CA ASP A 144 20.87 -0.73 -5.93
C ASP A 144 20.87 0.32 -7.07
N TYR A 145 21.99 1.02 -7.23
CA TYR A 145 22.19 1.98 -8.31
C TYR A 145 22.06 1.32 -9.68
N GLY A 146 21.26 1.93 -10.56
CA GLY A 146 21.04 1.37 -11.89
C GLY A 146 20.13 0.14 -11.95
N PHE A 147 19.50 -0.25 -10.83
CA PHE A 147 18.58 -1.39 -10.79
C PHE A 147 17.40 -1.19 -11.76
N LYS A 148 17.13 -2.21 -12.59
CA LYS A 148 16.06 -2.21 -13.59
C LYS A 148 14.89 -3.06 -13.11
N GLY A 149 13.69 -2.46 -13.07
CA GLY A 149 12.47 -3.15 -12.65
C GLY A 149 11.99 -2.74 -11.24
N HIS A 150 10.98 -3.44 -10.76
CA HIS A 150 10.31 -3.20 -9.48
C HIS A 150 10.12 -4.54 -8.76
N PRO A 151 10.91 -4.83 -7.70
CA PRO A 151 11.05 -6.19 -7.18
C PRO A 151 9.80 -6.78 -6.53
N LEU A 152 8.91 -5.95 -5.97
CA LEU A 152 7.70 -6.44 -5.30
C LEU A 152 6.49 -6.64 -6.24
N ARG A 153 6.66 -6.38 -7.53
CA ARG A 153 5.65 -6.79 -8.52
C ARG A 153 5.66 -8.31 -8.66
N LYS A 154 4.50 -8.93 -8.71
CA LYS A 154 4.37 -10.39 -8.86
C LYS A 154 4.88 -10.93 -10.20
N ASP A 155 4.99 -10.08 -11.22
CA ASP A 155 5.56 -10.40 -12.53
C ASP A 155 7.09 -10.27 -12.57
N PHE A 156 7.72 -9.75 -11.50
CA PHE A 156 9.17 -9.71 -11.36
C PHE A 156 9.68 -11.05 -10.79
N PRO A 157 10.71 -11.68 -11.38
CA PRO A 157 11.23 -12.97 -10.89
C PRO A 157 11.83 -12.82 -9.48
N LEU A 158 11.62 -13.83 -8.64
CA LEU A 158 12.06 -13.83 -7.25
C LEU A 158 13.57 -13.61 -7.09
N LEU A 159 14.36 -14.17 -8.00
CA LEU A 159 15.82 -14.08 -8.00
C LEU A 159 16.37 -12.88 -8.76
N GLY A 160 15.50 -12.11 -9.44
CA GLY A 160 15.93 -11.07 -10.35
C GLY A 160 16.52 -11.60 -11.66
N TYR A 161 17.18 -10.72 -12.42
CA TYR A 161 17.79 -11.06 -13.72
C TYR A 161 19.32 -11.01 -13.69
N VAL A 162 19.87 -10.32 -12.70
CA VAL A 162 21.29 -9.94 -12.66
C VAL A 162 21.84 -10.21 -11.28
N ASP A 163 23.03 -10.77 -11.24
CA ASP A 163 23.83 -10.97 -10.04
C ASP A 163 25.02 -10.04 -10.02
N ILE A 164 25.44 -9.62 -8.84
CA ILE A 164 26.56 -8.69 -8.65
C ILE A 164 27.55 -9.34 -7.69
N TYR A 165 28.79 -9.53 -8.16
CA TYR A 165 29.86 -10.09 -7.37
C TYR A 165 31.16 -9.33 -7.58
N TYR A 166 32.06 -9.46 -6.63
CA TYR A 166 33.41 -8.93 -6.74
C TYR A 166 34.32 -9.98 -7.42
N ASP A 167 35.00 -9.56 -8.50
CA ASP A 167 35.94 -10.40 -9.24
C ASP A 167 37.36 -10.02 -8.83
N ASP A 168 38.04 -10.94 -8.12
CA ASP A 168 39.40 -10.73 -7.62
C ASP A 168 40.41 -10.56 -8.74
N SER A 169 40.18 -11.18 -9.90
CA SER A 169 41.11 -11.12 -11.04
C SER A 169 41.18 -9.72 -11.67
N ILE A 170 40.04 -9.01 -11.65
CA ILE A 170 39.92 -7.68 -12.22
C ILE A 170 39.93 -6.61 -11.11
N GLN A 171 39.87 -7.01 -9.85
CA GLN A 171 39.77 -6.15 -8.66
C GLN A 171 38.61 -5.15 -8.75
N SER A 172 37.47 -5.57 -9.31
CA SER A 172 36.31 -4.73 -9.51
C SER A 172 34.99 -5.49 -9.38
N ILE A 173 33.90 -4.74 -9.21
CA ILE A 173 32.53 -5.29 -9.16
C ILE A 173 32.13 -5.65 -10.59
N LYS A 174 31.70 -6.91 -10.77
CA LYS A 174 31.20 -7.44 -12.03
C LYS A 174 29.71 -7.73 -11.95
N VAL A 175 29.03 -7.46 -13.05
CA VAL A 175 27.60 -7.72 -13.21
C VAL A 175 27.45 -8.86 -14.20
N ALA A 176 26.74 -9.92 -13.80
CA ALA A 176 26.51 -11.10 -14.63
C ALA A 176 25.03 -11.50 -14.61
N PRO A 177 24.53 -12.24 -15.60
CA PRO A 177 23.22 -12.86 -15.51
C PRO A 177 23.17 -13.83 -14.33
N VAL A 178 21.99 -13.99 -13.72
CA VAL A 178 21.82 -14.89 -12.57
C VAL A 178 22.08 -16.33 -13.00
N GLU A 179 23.04 -16.98 -12.34
CA GLU A 179 23.36 -18.40 -12.48
C GLU A 179 23.16 -19.10 -11.13
N LEU A 180 22.29 -20.10 -11.10
CA LEU A 180 22.02 -20.86 -9.89
C LEU A 180 22.74 -22.20 -9.90
N THR A 181 23.43 -22.52 -8.81
CA THR A 181 24.05 -23.86 -8.59
C THR A 181 22.97 -24.94 -8.43
N GLN A 182 21.79 -24.58 -7.90
CA GLN A 182 20.65 -25.46 -7.78
C GLN A 182 19.40 -24.73 -8.34
N SER A 183 18.57 -25.43 -9.12
CA SER A 183 17.33 -24.87 -9.63
C SER A 183 16.38 -24.47 -8.52
N LEU A 184 15.66 -23.34 -8.71
CA LEU A 184 14.66 -22.89 -7.76
C LEU A 184 13.55 -23.93 -7.60
N ARG A 185 13.25 -24.30 -6.38
CA ARG A 185 12.19 -25.23 -6.05
C ARG A 185 10.91 -24.45 -5.72
N PHE A 186 9.83 -24.72 -6.46
CA PHE A 186 8.51 -24.17 -6.20
C PHE A 186 7.70 -25.14 -5.35
N PHE A 187 7.30 -24.71 -4.18
CA PHE A 187 6.44 -25.50 -3.30
C PHE A 187 5.00 -24.97 -3.37
N LYS A 188 4.05 -25.87 -3.60
CA LYS A 188 2.62 -25.57 -3.47
C LYS A 188 2.20 -25.85 -2.03
N PHE A 189 1.94 -24.81 -1.27
CA PHE A 189 1.45 -24.90 0.12
C PHE A 189 -0.07 -25.03 0.17
N GLU A 190 -0.65 -25.86 -0.67
CA GLU A 190 -2.08 -26.13 -0.65
C GLU A 190 -2.38 -27.16 0.44
N ASN A 191 -3.42 -26.89 1.23
CA ASN A 191 -3.91 -27.88 2.18
C ASN A 191 -4.53 -29.06 1.39
N PRO A 192 -3.97 -30.31 1.48
CA PRO A 192 -4.48 -31.45 0.72
C PRO A 192 -5.92 -31.81 1.09
N TRP A 193 -6.39 -31.39 2.27
CA TRP A 193 -7.73 -31.66 2.76
C TRP A 193 -8.78 -30.65 2.30
N ASN A 194 -8.42 -29.52 1.71
CA ASN A 194 -9.38 -28.54 1.19
C ASN A 194 -10.24 -29.07 0.02
N LYS A 195 -9.87 -30.18 -0.60
CA LYS A 195 -10.63 -30.82 -1.70
C LYS A 195 -11.88 -31.58 -1.22
N TRP A 196 -12.05 -31.76 0.07
CA TRP A 196 -13.16 -32.55 0.65
C TRP A 196 -14.37 -31.71 1.05
N TYR A 197 -14.36 -30.40 0.81
CA TYR A 197 -15.44 -29.46 1.16
C TYR A 197 -16.10 -28.78 -0.06
N LEU A 198 -15.96 -29.36 -1.26
CA LEU A 198 -16.68 -28.94 -2.47
C LEU A 198 -17.72 -29.97 -2.86
#